data_d3f0e3a9b144434b391ddca6c9939e6e
#
_entry.id   d3f0e3a9b144434b391ddca6c9939e6e
#
_cell.length_a   1.000
_cell.length_b   1.000
_cell.length_c   1.000
_cell.angle_alpha   90.00
_cell.angle_beta   90.00
_cell.angle_gamma   90.00
#
_symmetry.space_group_name_H-M   'P 1'
#
loop_
_entity.id
_entity.type
_entity.pdbx_description
1 polymer ?
#
loop_
_entity_poly.entity_id
_entity_poly.type
_entity_poly.pdbx_seq_one_letter_code
_entity_poly.pdbx_strand_id
1 'polypeptide(L)'
;MKEELSVLIPTYNSNCSDLVFSVHGMLKQLTIPYEIIVADDGSTDEETINHNKAIEKLENVKYIIRKENVGRACIRNFLAQQAQYKWLLFLDADVTIDRSRFILKYLEQPYDVILGGIIVVKRVKKLENNLRYMVESKYMENSTTAKRQHKAAKEFHTANFLVKKDIILKVPFNENFKHYGYEDVLFGKELNDNGFHIHHINNPVTLIDFEENERFVEKTEESLRTLHEFKDKLKGYSSLLKYAWLKPLLKPFYYIIGKPIRNNLAGNNPKLSLFNIYKLLYYCSL
;
A
#
# COMPACT_ATOMS: atom_id res chain seq x y z
N MET A 1 0.75 1.99 -27.03
CA MET A 1 0.70 2.85 -25.83
C MET A 1 -0.74 2.83 -25.32
N LYS A 2 -0.98 2.92 -24.01
CA LYS A 2 -2.33 3.08 -23.45
C LYS A 2 -2.85 4.48 -23.77
N GLU A 3 -4.11 4.58 -24.17
CA GLU A 3 -4.65 5.79 -24.80
C GLU A 3 -5.64 6.56 -23.90
N GLU A 4 -5.91 6.06 -22.70
CA GLU A 4 -6.81 6.67 -21.73
C GLU A 4 -6.43 6.24 -20.31
N LEU A 5 -6.73 7.03 -19.27
CA LEU A 5 -6.31 6.73 -17.90
C LEU A 5 -7.24 7.31 -16.83
N SER A 6 -7.68 6.48 -15.87
CA SER A 6 -8.21 6.92 -14.59
C SER A 6 -7.13 6.77 -13.51
N VAL A 7 -6.78 7.88 -12.83
CA VAL A 7 -5.93 7.84 -11.65
C VAL A 7 -6.82 7.84 -10.40
N LEU A 8 -6.61 6.86 -9.53
CA LEU A 8 -7.47 6.54 -8.41
C LEU A 8 -6.69 6.63 -7.10
N ILE A 9 -7.12 7.52 -6.21
CA ILE A 9 -6.42 7.83 -4.96
C ILE A 9 -7.39 7.62 -3.79
N PRO A 10 -7.28 6.52 -3.04
CA PRO A 10 -7.99 6.38 -1.77
C PRO A 10 -7.31 7.22 -0.70
N THR A 11 -8.06 7.95 0.11
CA THR A 11 -7.54 8.71 1.25
C THR A 11 -8.37 8.50 2.50
N TYR A 12 -7.73 8.59 3.66
CA TYR A 12 -8.37 8.61 4.98
C TYR A 12 -7.46 9.36 5.96
N ASN A 13 -7.93 10.50 6.47
CA ASN A 13 -7.17 11.39 7.36
C ASN A 13 -5.74 11.67 6.81
N SER A 14 -5.61 11.83 5.50
CA SER A 14 -4.33 12.09 4.83
C SER A 14 -4.50 13.15 3.75
N ASN A 15 -3.62 14.15 3.76
CA ASN A 15 -3.59 15.20 2.73
C ASN A 15 -2.94 14.64 1.46
N CYS A 16 -3.70 14.61 0.36
CA CYS A 16 -3.25 14.14 -0.95
C CYS A 16 -3.22 15.27 -2.00
N SER A 17 -3.49 16.52 -1.63
CA SER A 17 -3.62 17.62 -2.57
C SER A 17 -2.36 17.82 -3.44
N ASP A 18 -1.16 17.80 -2.84
CA ASP A 18 0.10 17.96 -3.56
C ASP A 18 0.36 16.82 -4.56
N LEU A 19 0.02 15.59 -4.18
CA LEU A 19 0.07 14.44 -5.09
C LEU A 19 -0.86 14.66 -6.28
N VAL A 20 -2.11 15.08 -6.02
CA VAL A 20 -3.10 15.34 -7.09
C VAL A 20 -2.64 16.46 -8.00
N PHE A 21 -2.14 17.59 -7.47
CA PHE A 21 -1.59 18.67 -8.27
C PHE A 21 -0.43 18.20 -9.16
N SER A 22 0.48 17.40 -8.62
CA SER A 22 1.62 16.83 -9.36
C SER A 22 1.16 15.92 -10.49
N VAL A 23 0.25 14.98 -10.21
CA VAL A 23 -0.33 14.03 -11.18
C VAL A 23 -1.10 14.77 -12.27
N HIS A 24 -1.94 15.73 -11.89
CA HIS A 24 -2.71 16.55 -12.84
C HIS A 24 -1.79 17.33 -13.78
N GLY A 25 -0.71 17.94 -13.24
CA GLY A 25 0.28 18.64 -14.05
C GLY A 25 0.97 17.72 -15.07
N MET A 26 1.25 16.48 -14.73
CA MET A 26 1.81 15.49 -15.66
C MET A 26 0.80 15.07 -16.74
N LEU A 27 -0.46 14.84 -16.35
CA LEU A 27 -1.52 14.39 -17.26
C LEU A 27 -1.89 15.48 -18.28
N LYS A 28 -1.91 16.76 -17.89
CA LYS A 28 -2.16 17.89 -18.82
C LYS A 28 -1.13 17.99 -19.94
N GLN A 29 0.05 17.43 -19.79
CA GLN A 29 1.08 17.41 -20.84
C GLN A 29 0.88 16.26 -21.83
N LEU A 30 -0.08 15.36 -21.58
CA LEU A 30 -0.38 14.22 -22.44
C LEU A 30 -1.64 14.47 -23.25
N THR A 31 -1.66 13.94 -24.47
CA THR A 31 -2.81 14.06 -25.40
C THR A 31 -3.77 12.90 -25.30
N ILE A 32 -4.04 12.41 -24.08
CA ILE A 32 -4.96 11.31 -23.82
C ILE A 32 -6.12 11.77 -22.95
N PRO A 33 -7.33 11.20 -23.08
CA PRO A 33 -8.39 11.36 -22.11
C PRO A 33 -7.95 10.83 -20.74
N TYR A 34 -8.24 11.61 -19.70
CA TYR A 34 -7.92 11.21 -18.32
C TYR A 34 -8.93 11.77 -17.33
N GLU A 35 -8.97 11.12 -16.16
CA GLU A 35 -9.60 11.63 -14.95
C GLU A 35 -8.74 11.30 -13.73
N ILE A 36 -8.93 12.05 -12.66
CA ILE A 36 -8.41 11.74 -11.32
C ILE A 36 -9.60 11.64 -10.38
N ILE A 37 -9.75 10.50 -9.70
CA ILE A 37 -10.79 10.31 -8.69
C ILE A 37 -10.11 10.09 -7.35
N VAL A 38 -10.34 11.01 -6.42
CA VAL A 38 -9.96 10.86 -5.03
C VAL A 38 -11.20 10.45 -4.25
N ALA A 39 -11.12 9.33 -3.54
CA ALA A 39 -12.19 8.90 -2.65
C ALA A 39 -11.71 8.92 -1.20
N ASP A 40 -12.35 9.77 -0.42
CA ASP A 40 -12.16 9.90 1.02
C ASP A 40 -13.02 8.87 1.74
N ASP A 41 -12.41 7.97 2.46
CA ASP A 41 -13.04 6.85 3.14
C ASP A 41 -13.61 7.26 4.53
N GLY A 42 -14.29 8.40 4.58
CA GLY A 42 -14.94 8.89 5.80
C GLY A 42 -13.95 9.51 6.79
N SER A 43 -13.05 10.36 6.31
CA SER A 43 -12.12 11.12 7.18
C SER A 43 -12.87 11.91 8.25
N THR A 44 -12.25 12.00 9.41
CA THR A 44 -12.76 12.74 10.58
C THR A 44 -11.96 14.01 10.88
N ASP A 45 -10.81 14.18 10.22
CA ASP A 45 -9.98 15.36 10.32
C ASP A 45 -10.43 16.44 9.34
N GLU A 46 -11.11 17.47 9.86
CA GLU A 46 -11.68 18.56 9.05
C GLU A 46 -10.60 19.38 8.31
N GLU A 47 -9.42 19.54 8.90
CA GLU A 47 -8.32 20.27 8.27
C GLU A 47 -7.86 19.54 6.99
N THR A 48 -7.63 18.25 7.09
CA THR A 48 -7.29 17.39 5.95
C THR A 48 -8.38 17.41 4.87
N ILE A 49 -9.65 17.29 5.26
CA ILE A 49 -10.79 17.35 4.32
C ILE A 49 -10.80 18.69 3.57
N ASN A 50 -10.62 19.80 4.29
CA ASN A 50 -10.62 21.13 3.69
C ASN A 50 -9.44 21.37 2.76
N HIS A 51 -8.23 20.86 3.09
CA HIS A 51 -7.08 20.89 2.18
C HIS A 51 -7.36 20.09 0.91
N ASN A 52 -7.90 18.89 1.05
CA ASN A 52 -8.19 18.04 -0.10
C ASN A 52 -9.28 18.63 -1.01
N LYS A 53 -10.27 19.38 -0.50
CA LYS A 53 -11.27 20.07 -1.33
C LYS A 53 -10.67 21.04 -2.36
N ALA A 54 -9.44 21.53 -2.15
CA ALA A 54 -8.78 22.42 -3.10
C ALA A 54 -8.62 21.78 -4.49
N ILE A 55 -8.56 20.44 -4.57
CA ILE A 55 -8.42 19.72 -5.83
C ILE A 55 -9.67 19.75 -6.73
N GLU A 56 -10.87 20.03 -6.17
CA GLU A 56 -12.13 20.12 -6.94
C GLU A 56 -12.13 21.26 -7.99
N LYS A 57 -11.19 22.20 -7.84
CA LYS A 57 -11.01 23.30 -8.82
C LYS A 57 -10.27 22.86 -10.08
N LEU A 58 -9.69 21.67 -10.08
CA LEU A 58 -8.95 21.14 -11.22
C LEU A 58 -9.89 20.48 -12.22
N GLU A 59 -9.63 20.68 -13.50
CA GLU A 59 -10.34 20.01 -14.58
C GLU A 59 -10.09 18.49 -14.56
N ASN A 60 -11.12 17.69 -14.82
CA ASN A 60 -11.08 16.22 -14.79
C ASN A 60 -10.70 15.61 -13.44
N VAL A 61 -10.92 16.32 -12.33
CA VAL A 61 -10.69 15.84 -10.96
C VAL A 61 -12.00 15.77 -10.20
N LYS A 62 -12.23 14.65 -9.50
CA LYS A 62 -13.37 14.44 -8.58
C LYS A 62 -12.87 14.11 -7.19
N TYR A 63 -13.43 14.75 -6.19
CA TYR A 63 -13.25 14.41 -4.77
C TYR A 63 -14.57 13.87 -4.21
N ILE A 64 -14.58 12.61 -3.79
CA ILE A 64 -15.78 11.92 -3.30
C ILE A 64 -15.58 11.64 -1.82
N ILE A 65 -16.37 12.28 -0.96
CA ILE A 65 -16.33 12.08 0.49
C ILE A 65 -17.41 11.06 0.86
N ARG A 66 -17.00 9.95 1.46
CA ARG A 66 -17.91 8.91 1.97
C ARG A 66 -18.29 9.23 3.42
N LYS A 67 -19.43 8.69 3.85
CA LYS A 67 -19.98 8.95 5.19
C LYS A 67 -19.22 8.21 6.30
N GLU A 68 -18.63 7.07 5.99
CA GLU A 68 -17.96 6.18 6.95
C GLU A 68 -16.78 5.47 6.33
N ASN A 69 -15.82 5.09 7.19
CA ASN A 69 -14.67 4.29 6.79
C ASN A 69 -15.10 2.84 6.55
N VAL A 70 -14.91 2.34 5.34
CA VAL A 70 -15.24 0.97 4.94
C VAL A 70 -14.00 0.08 4.75
N GLY A 71 -12.82 0.67 4.85
CA GLY A 71 -11.56 -0.03 4.75
C GLY A 71 -10.94 -0.10 3.36
N ARG A 72 -9.65 -0.47 3.33
CA ARG A 72 -8.76 -0.36 2.17
C ARG A 72 -9.20 -1.16 0.95
N ALA A 73 -9.77 -2.35 1.15
CA ALA A 73 -10.30 -3.19 0.07
C ALA A 73 -11.54 -2.56 -0.57
N CYS A 74 -12.53 -2.19 0.26
CA CYS A 74 -13.80 -1.64 -0.20
C CYS A 74 -13.61 -0.30 -0.94
N ILE A 75 -12.75 0.60 -0.44
CA ILE A 75 -12.54 1.91 -1.09
C ILE A 75 -11.87 1.76 -2.46
N ARG A 76 -10.94 0.80 -2.63
CA ARG A 76 -10.31 0.54 -3.93
C ARG A 76 -11.27 -0.09 -4.93
N ASN A 77 -12.13 -1.01 -4.50
CA ASN A 77 -13.20 -1.57 -5.33
C ASN A 77 -14.19 -0.47 -5.75
N PHE A 78 -14.59 0.39 -4.82
CA PHE A 78 -15.44 1.54 -5.10
C PHE A 78 -14.81 2.44 -6.16
N LEU A 79 -13.54 2.83 -6.01
CA LEU A 79 -12.82 3.65 -6.99
C LEU A 79 -12.78 2.99 -8.38
N ALA A 80 -12.52 1.68 -8.45
CA ALA A 80 -12.53 0.94 -9.71
C ALA A 80 -13.89 0.98 -10.42
N GLN A 81 -14.98 0.93 -9.65
CA GLN A 81 -16.35 1.03 -10.17
C GLN A 81 -16.66 2.44 -10.69
N GLN A 82 -16.20 3.49 -9.98
CA GLN A 82 -16.41 4.89 -10.37
C GLN A 82 -15.63 5.30 -11.60
N ALA A 83 -14.48 4.68 -11.88
CA ALA A 83 -13.62 5.01 -13.01
C ALA A 83 -14.32 4.81 -14.35
N GLN A 84 -14.12 5.73 -15.29
CA GLN A 84 -14.73 5.62 -16.64
C GLN A 84 -13.77 4.98 -17.67
N TYR A 85 -12.44 5.08 -17.47
CA TYR A 85 -11.47 4.63 -18.46
C TYR A 85 -11.00 3.20 -18.21
N LYS A 86 -10.46 2.60 -19.25
CA LYS A 86 -9.99 1.20 -19.28
C LYS A 86 -8.77 0.93 -18.39
N TRP A 87 -7.86 1.92 -18.26
CA TRP A 87 -6.64 1.77 -17.50
C TRP A 87 -6.75 2.52 -16.18
N LEU A 88 -6.51 1.81 -15.07
CA LEU A 88 -6.64 2.32 -13.72
C LEU A 88 -5.27 2.37 -13.06
N LEU A 89 -4.80 3.57 -12.72
CA LEU A 89 -3.57 3.76 -11.93
C LEU A 89 -3.97 4.11 -10.49
N PHE A 90 -3.70 3.19 -9.57
CA PHE A 90 -3.88 3.43 -8.14
C PHE A 90 -2.61 4.01 -7.53
N LEU A 91 -2.79 5.03 -6.69
CA LEU A 91 -1.74 5.65 -5.89
C LEU A 91 -2.25 5.84 -4.46
N ASP A 92 -1.46 5.44 -3.46
CA ASP A 92 -1.78 5.78 -2.07
C ASP A 92 -1.59 7.29 -1.82
N ALA A 93 -2.33 7.86 -0.86
CA ALA A 93 -2.34 9.30 -0.59
C ALA A 93 -1.05 9.83 0.08
N ASP A 94 -0.28 8.95 0.71
CA ASP A 94 0.93 9.26 1.50
C ASP A 94 2.24 9.15 0.70
N VAL A 95 2.17 9.34 -0.62
CA VAL A 95 3.35 9.24 -1.50
C VAL A 95 3.58 10.51 -2.33
N THR A 96 4.81 10.69 -2.80
CA THR A 96 5.15 11.71 -3.82
C THR A 96 5.75 11.09 -5.08
N ILE A 97 5.72 11.86 -6.16
CA ILE A 97 6.24 11.46 -7.47
C ILE A 97 7.36 12.43 -7.87
N ASP A 98 8.59 11.93 -7.87
CA ASP A 98 9.79 12.73 -8.17
C ASP A 98 10.26 12.60 -9.64
N ARG A 99 9.43 11.99 -10.50
CA ARG A 99 9.82 11.66 -11.90
C ARG A 99 8.84 12.26 -12.90
N SER A 100 9.30 13.15 -13.74
CA SER A 100 8.46 13.82 -14.76
C SER A 100 7.82 12.86 -15.77
N ARG A 101 8.45 11.71 -16.08
CA ARG A 101 7.91 10.68 -16.98
C ARG A 101 7.12 9.57 -16.27
N PHE A 102 6.72 9.78 -15.03
CA PHE A 102 6.10 8.74 -14.21
C PHE A 102 4.85 8.13 -14.88
N ILE A 103 3.90 8.95 -15.29
CA ILE A 103 2.66 8.49 -15.96
C ILE A 103 2.99 7.85 -17.32
N LEU A 104 3.79 8.53 -18.13
CA LEU A 104 4.15 8.06 -19.48
C LEU A 104 4.78 6.66 -19.42
N LYS A 105 5.62 6.39 -18.41
CA LYS A 105 6.27 5.10 -18.23
C LYS A 105 5.30 3.94 -18.00
N TYR A 106 4.14 4.18 -17.40
CA TYR A 106 3.05 3.21 -17.31
C TYR A 106 2.33 3.01 -18.64
N LEU A 107 2.05 4.11 -19.34
CA LEU A 107 1.33 4.09 -20.63
C LEU A 107 2.10 3.35 -21.72
N GLU A 108 3.43 3.41 -21.68
CA GLU A 108 4.33 2.73 -22.63
C GLU A 108 4.41 1.21 -22.43
N GLN A 109 4.04 0.67 -21.24
CA GLN A 109 4.14 -0.77 -20.99
C GLN A 109 3.05 -1.57 -21.71
N PRO A 110 3.37 -2.75 -22.26
CA PRO A 110 2.38 -3.60 -22.93
C PRO A 110 1.54 -4.47 -22.00
N TYR A 111 1.77 -4.42 -20.69
CA TYR A 111 1.20 -5.31 -19.69
C TYR A 111 -0.13 -4.80 -19.13
N ASP A 112 -0.95 -5.73 -18.61
CA ASP A 112 -2.28 -5.45 -18.06
C ASP A 112 -2.28 -5.18 -16.55
N VAL A 113 -1.28 -5.72 -15.80
CA VAL A 113 -1.07 -5.49 -14.36
C VAL A 113 0.39 -5.12 -14.13
N ILE A 114 0.63 -3.90 -13.62
CA ILE A 114 1.98 -3.32 -13.52
C ILE A 114 2.17 -2.68 -12.16
N LEU A 115 3.27 -3.01 -11.48
CA LEU A 115 3.68 -2.37 -10.23
C LEU A 115 4.94 -1.55 -10.41
N GLY A 116 4.91 -0.29 -9.96
CA GLY A 116 6.06 0.62 -10.06
C GLY A 116 7.07 0.44 -8.93
N GLY A 117 6.59 0.09 -7.75
CA GLY A 117 7.39 -0.04 -6.53
C GLY A 117 7.35 1.21 -5.65
N ILE A 118 7.99 1.10 -4.49
CA ILE A 118 8.07 2.15 -3.46
C ILE A 118 9.54 2.38 -3.12
N ILE A 119 9.89 3.63 -2.84
CA ILE A 119 11.18 4.00 -2.25
C ILE A 119 10.97 4.94 -1.08
N VAL A 120 12.00 5.08 -0.26
CA VAL A 120 12.09 6.09 0.80
C VAL A 120 13.31 6.98 0.54
N VAL A 121 13.24 8.24 0.95
CA VAL A 121 14.39 9.15 0.89
C VAL A 121 15.46 8.65 1.86
N LYS A 122 16.69 8.47 1.36
CA LYS A 122 17.80 7.95 2.18
C LYS A 122 18.35 9.02 3.12
N ARG A 123 18.81 8.59 4.29
CA ARG A 123 19.56 9.41 5.26
C ARG A 123 18.81 10.64 5.76
N VAL A 124 17.52 10.48 6.05
CA VAL A 124 16.72 11.53 6.69
C VAL A 124 16.98 11.50 8.19
N LYS A 125 17.80 12.44 8.70
CA LYS A 125 18.23 12.49 10.11
C LYS A 125 17.06 12.47 11.11
N LYS A 126 15.95 13.13 10.80
CA LYS A 126 14.75 13.16 11.65
C LYS A 126 14.08 11.78 11.79
N LEU A 127 14.33 10.85 10.87
CA LEU A 127 13.71 9.53 10.82
C LEU A 127 14.66 8.39 11.23
N GLU A 128 15.88 8.69 11.68
CA GLU A 128 16.87 7.67 12.08
C GLU A 128 16.33 6.72 13.16
N ASN A 129 15.47 7.20 14.03
CA ASN A 129 14.82 6.44 15.10
C ASN A 129 13.32 6.16 14.83
N ASN A 130 12.85 6.35 13.59
CA ASN A 130 11.51 5.95 13.21
C ASN A 130 11.52 4.49 12.70
N LEU A 131 10.78 3.61 13.37
CA LEU A 131 10.79 2.18 13.10
C LEU A 131 10.27 1.84 11.69
N ARG A 132 9.19 2.50 11.23
CA ARG A 132 8.66 2.31 9.86
C ARG A 132 9.72 2.69 8.83
N TYR A 133 10.35 3.84 8.97
CA TYR A 133 11.41 4.29 8.08
C TYR A 133 12.59 3.29 8.03
N MET A 134 13.01 2.77 9.19
CA MET A 134 14.10 1.77 9.27
C MET A 134 13.72 0.47 8.56
N VAL A 135 12.47 0.00 8.73
CA VAL A 135 11.94 -1.22 8.07
C VAL A 135 11.89 -1.04 6.57
N GLU A 136 11.30 0.08 6.09
CA GLU A 136 11.15 0.37 4.67
C GLU A 136 12.52 0.59 3.98
N SER A 137 13.44 1.31 4.65
CA SER A 137 14.79 1.50 4.13
C SER A 137 15.52 0.17 3.93
N LYS A 138 15.43 -0.74 4.91
CA LYS A 138 16.04 -2.07 4.82
C LYS A 138 15.39 -2.94 3.75
N TYR A 139 14.07 -2.86 3.60
CA TYR A 139 13.35 -3.55 2.53
C TYR A 139 13.82 -3.06 1.16
N MET A 140 13.88 -1.74 0.95
CA MET A 140 14.29 -1.13 -0.30
C MET A 140 15.72 -1.52 -0.73
N GLU A 141 16.67 -1.61 0.21
CA GLU A 141 18.05 -2.05 -0.07
C GLU A 141 18.10 -3.45 -0.70
N ASN A 142 17.15 -4.29 -0.36
CA ASN A 142 17.09 -5.69 -0.81
C ASN A 142 16.07 -5.94 -1.94
N SER A 143 15.24 -4.96 -2.28
CA SER A 143 14.11 -5.10 -3.19
C SER A 143 14.37 -4.44 -4.55
N THR A 144 15.17 -5.09 -5.41
CA THR A 144 15.31 -4.65 -6.81
C THR A 144 14.11 -5.08 -7.65
N THR A 145 13.87 -4.40 -8.77
CA THR A 145 12.79 -4.77 -9.72
C THR A 145 12.87 -6.23 -10.15
N ALA A 146 14.07 -6.74 -10.42
CA ALA A 146 14.27 -8.16 -10.80
C ALA A 146 13.88 -9.12 -9.67
N LYS A 147 14.24 -8.80 -8.41
CA LYS A 147 13.86 -9.63 -7.25
C LYS A 147 12.34 -9.61 -7.02
N ARG A 148 11.69 -8.43 -7.17
CA ARG A 148 10.23 -8.34 -7.08
C ARG A 148 9.56 -9.14 -8.19
N GLN A 149 10.05 -9.04 -9.43
CA GLN A 149 9.51 -9.82 -10.55
C GLN A 149 9.59 -11.32 -10.33
N HIS A 150 10.66 -11.82 -9.71
CA HIS A 150 10.79 -13.25 -9.40
C HIS A 150 9.71 -13.76 -8.42
N LYS A 151 9.12 -12.88 -7.62
CA LYS A 151 8.05 -13.19 -6.65
C LYS A 151 6.82 -12.29 -6.88
N ALA A 152 6.48 -12.03 -8.14
CA ALA A 152 5.62 -10.93 -8.54
C ALA A 152 4.33 -10.79 -7.71
N ALA A 153 3.59 -11.86 -7.51
CA ALA A 153 2.35 -11.83 -6.74
C ALA A 153 2.56 -11.65 -5.22
N LYS A 154 3.70 -12.11 -4.67
CA LYS A 154 4.01 -11.95 -3.23
C LYS A 154 4.50 -10.56 -2.88
N GLU A 155 5.07 -9.87 -3.85
CA GLU A 155 5.58 -8.51 -3.74
C GLU A 155 4.57 -7.49 -4.27
N PHE A 156 3.27 -7.86 -4.27
CA PHE A 156 2.21 -6.93 -4.65
C PHE A 156 2.02 -5.88 -3.56
N HIS A 157 2.00 -4.61 -3.94
CA HIS A 157 1.73 -3.46 -3.07
C HIS A 157 0.76 -2.51 -3.73
N THR A 158 -0.22 -2.03 -2.98
CA THR A 158 -1.27 -1.13 -3.49
C THR A 158 -0.84 0.32 -3.67
N ALA A 159 0.31 0.71 -3.12
CA ALA A 159 0.72 2.12 -3.11
C ALA A 159 0.98 2.72 -4.50
N ASN A 160 1.28 1.87 -5.52
CA ASN A 160 1.63 2.32 -6.86
C ASN A 160 1.49 1.16 -7.87
N PHE A 161 0.30 1.01 -8.43
CA PHE A 161 0.07 -0.02 -9.45
C PHE A 161 -0.94 0.41 -10.51
N LEU A 162 -0.74 -0.08 -11.73
CA LEU A 162 -1.69 0.07 -12.85
C LEU A 162 -2.31 -1.28 -13.17
N VAL A 163 -3.62 -1.28 -13.40
CA VAL A 163 -4.39 -2.47 -13.77
C VAL A 163 -5.47 -2.13 -14.79
N LYS A 164 -5.79 -3.06 -15.67
CA LYS A 164 -6.92 -2.94 -16.58
C LYS A 164 -8.24 -3.10 -15.83
N LYS A 165 -9.22 -2.23 -16.09
CA LYS A 165 -10.48 -2.17 -15.36
C LYS A 165 -11.26 -3.50 -15.32
N ASP A 166 -11.34 -4.20 -16.44
CA ASP A 166 -12.03 -5.49 -16.52
C ASP A 166 -11.39 -6.58 -15.63
N ILE A 167 -10.07 -6.50 -15.39
CA ILE A 167 -9.35 -7.41 -14.52
C ILE A 167 -9.75 -7.19 -13.06
N ILE A 168 -9.68 -5.95 -12.56
CA ILE A 168 -10.02 -5.65 -11.17
C ILE A 168 -11.52 -5.83 -10.89
N LEU A 169 -12.39 -5.63 -11.89
CA LEU A 169 -13.81 -5.94 -11.74
C LEU A 169 -14.09 -7.44 -11.72
N LYS A 170 -13.28 -8.25 -12.41
CA LYS A 170 -13.37 -9.71 -12.39
C LYS A 170 -12.76 -10.32 -11.12
N VAL A 171 -11.65 -9.76 -10.64
CA VAL A 171 -10.93 -10.17 -9.44
C VAL A 171 -10.83 -8.95 -8.52
N PRO A 172 -11.90 -8.61 -7.77
CA PRO A 172 -11.88 -7.46 -6.86
C PRO A 172 -11.05 -7.75 -5.60
N PHE A 173 -10.65 -6.72 -4.89
CA PHE A 173 -10.13 -6.85 -3.53
C PHE A 173 -11.15 -7.56 -2.63
N ASN A 174 -10.69 -8.43 -1.76
CA ASN A 174 -11.56 -9.15 -0.84
C ASN A 174 -12.03 -8.24 0.31
N GLU A 175 -13.30 -7.84 0.28
CA GLU A 175 -13.90 -6.87 1.22
C GLU A 175 -14.11 -7.43 2.64
N ASN A 176 -13.84 -8.72 2.87
CA ASN A 176 -13.79 -9.28 4.22
C ASN A 176 -12.54 -8.81 5.00
N PHE A 177 -11.53 -8.25 4.32
CA PHE A 177 -10.39 -7.58 4.96
C PHE A 177 -10.80 -6.20 5.46
N LYS A 178 -11.43 -6.16 6.63
CA LYS A 178 -11.86 -4.92 7.30
C LYS A 178 -10.75 -4.25 8.10
N HIS A 179 -9.75 -5.02 8.50
CA HIS A 179 -8.59 -4.59 9.28
C HIS A 179 -7.36 -4.37 8.40
N TYR A 180 -6.37 -3.71 8.96
CA TYR A 180 -5.14 -3.39 8.26
C TYR A 180 -4.32 -4.64 7.91
N GLY A 181 -3.83 -4.71 6.66
CA GLY A 181 -2.76 -5.59 6.18
C GLY A 181 -3.20 -6.85 5.45
N TYR A 182 -2.34 -7.27 4.55
CA TYR A 182 -2.46 -8.47 3.69
C TYR A 182 -3.57 -8.47 2.64
N GLU A 183 -4.41 -7.42 2.55
CA GLU A 183 -5.40 -7.29 1.47
C GLU A 183 -4.74 -7.22 0.09
N ASP A 184 -3.59 -6.56 0.02
CA ASP A 184 -2.75 -6.43 -1.17
C ASP A 184 -2.09 -7.76 -1.56
N VAL A 185 -1.51 -8.46 -0.59
CA VAL A 185 -0.88 -9.79 -0.80
C VAL A 185 -1.92 -10.81 -1.30
N LEU A 186 -3.14 -10.80 -0.72
CA LEU A 186 -4.21 -11.66 -1.20
C LEU A 186 -4.65 -11.28 -2.61
N PHE A 187 -4.81 -9.99 -2.90
CA PHE A 187 -5.17 -9.53 -4.23
C PHE A 187 -4.14 -9.96 -5.28
N GLY A 188 -2.84 -9.81 -5.00
CA GLY A 188 -1.77 -10.31 -5.87
C GLY A 188 -1.84 -11.83 -6.08
N LYS A 189 -2.16 -12.59 -5.03
CA LYS A 189 -2.39 -14.04 -5.12
C LYS A 189 -3.58 -14.36 -6.02
N GLU A 190 -4.73 -13.73 -5.79
CA GLU A 190 -5.96 -13.98 -6.54
C GLU A 190 -5.81 -13.60 -8.02
N LEU A 191 -5.09 -12.53 -8.36
CA LEU A 191 -4.71 -12.21 -9.72
C LEU A 191 -3.91 -13.35 -10.37
N ASN A 192 -2.87 -13.83 -9.69
CA ASN A 192 -2.02 -14.92 -10.18
C ASN A 192 -2.80 -16.22 -10.34
N ASP A 193 -3.65 -16.58 -9.39
CA ASP A 193 -4.48 -17.80 -9.42
C ASP A 193 -5.52 -17.76 -10.55
N ASN A 194 -5.95 -16.57 -10.98
CA ASN A 194 -6.82 -16.34 -12.12
C ASN A 194 -6.06 -16.19 -13.45
N GLY A 195 -4.74 -16.44 -13.47
CA GLY A 195 -3.91 -16.43 -14.69
C GLY A 195 -3.48 -15.04 -15.16
N PHE A 196 -3.64 -14.00 -14.35
CA PHE A 196 -3.16 -12.66 -14.68
C PHE A 196 -1.68 -12.50 -14.29
N HIS A 197 -0.85 -12.13 -15.27
CA HIS A 197 0.57 -11.92 -15.05
C HIS A 197 0.83 -10.53 -14.48
N ILE A 198 1.58 -10.48 -13.37
CA ILE A 198 1.97 -9.25 -12.67
C ILE A 198 3.39 -8.87 -13.09
N HIS A 199 3.56 -7.63 -13.54
CA HIS A 199 4.84 -7.11 -14.02
C HIS A 199 5.35 -5.98 -13.13
N HIS A 200 6.55 -6.13 -12.59
CA HIS A 200 7.21 -5.09 -11.82
C HIS A 200 8.13 -4.26 -12.71
N ILE A 201 7.98 -2.95 -12.64
CA ILE A 201 8.85 -2.00 -13.35
C ILE A 201 9.60 -1.10 -12.36
N ASN A 202 10.66 -0.46 -12.82
CA ASN A 202 11.38 0.54 -12.02
C ASN A 202 10.72 1.93 -12.18
N ASN A 203 9.56 2.12 -11.58
CA ASN A 203 8.79 3.37 -11.60
C ASN A 203 8.23 3.69 -10.21
N PRO A 204 9.10 3.79 -9.17
CA PRO A 204 8.64 3.92 -7.80
C PRO A 204 8.04 5.30 -7.51
N VAL A 205 7.13 5.31 -6.53
CA VAL A 205 6.74 6.49 -5.76
C VAL A 205 7.62 6.58 -4.51
N THR A 206 7.73 7.77 -3.94
CA THR A 206 8.46 8.03 -2.69
C THR A 206 7.46 8.12 -1.53
N LEU A 207 7.62 7.26 -0.53
CA LEU A 207 6.87 7.33 0.72
C LEU A 207 7.35 8.53 1.54
N ILE A 208 6.43 9.36 2.01
CA ILE A 208 6.75 10.60 2.74
C ILE A 208 6.18 10.65 4.15
N ASP A 209 5.17 9.84 4.45
CA ASP A 209 4.54 9.80 5.76
C ASP A 209 5.02 8.59 6.58
N PHE A 210 5.51 8.88 7.80
CA PHE A 210 6.05 7.89 8.72
C PHE A 210 5.44 8.13 10.11
N GLU A 211 4.42 7.36 10.43
CA GLU A 211 3.76 7.42 11.73
C GLU A 211 4.73 7.16 12.88
N GLU A 212 4.32 7.56 14.09
CA GLU A 212 5.02 7.29 15.34
C GLU A 212 5.25 5.79 15.57
N ASN A 213 6.34 5.43 16.24
CA ASN A 213 6.73 4.04 16.45
C ASN A 213 5.65 3.20 17.14
N GLU A 214 4.96 3.76 18.15
CA GLU A 214 3.83 3.10 18.82
C GLU A 214 2.75 2.74 17.81
N ARG A 215 2.34 3.69 16.96
CA ARG A 215 1.30 3.46 15.96
C ARG A 215 1.71 2.44 14.91
N PHE A 216 2.97 2.43 14.50
CA PHE A 216 3.49 1.43 13.57
C PHE A 216 3.50 0.03 14.17
N VAL A 217 3.83 -0.10 15.48
CA VAL A 217 3.75 -1.38 16.19
C VAL A 217 2.30 -1.87 16.28
N GLU A 218 1.34 -1.01 16.63
CA GLU A 218 -0.09 -1.34 16.65
C GLU A 218 -0.59 -1.83 15.30
N LYS A 219 -0.28 -1.11 14.20
CA LYS A 219 -0.61 -1.53 12.84
C LYS A 219 0.03 -2.87 12.46
N THR A 220 1.26 -3.11 12.94
CA THR A 220 1.93 -4.41 12.75
C THR A 220 1.18 -5.53 13.46
N GLU A 221 0.78 -5.30 14.71
CA GLU A 221 -0.02 -6.26 15.49
C GLU A 221 -1.38 -6.52 14.84
N GLU A 222 -2.06 -5.47 14.36
CA GLU A 222 -3.30 -5.58 13.61
C GLU A 222 -3.12 -6.44 12.35
N SER A 223 -2.07 -6.16 11.55
CA SER A 223 -1.78 -6.93 10.35
C SER A 223 -1.49 -8.41 10.64
N LEU A 224 -0.87 -8.71 11.78
CA LEU A 224 -0.60 -10.09 12.19
C LEU A 224 -1.88 -10.82 12.66
N ARG A 225 -2.85 -10.12 13.26
CA ARG A 225 -4.19 -10.67 13.54
C ARG A 225 -4.93 -10.96 12.24
N THR A 226 -4.89 -10.04 11.28
CA THR A 226 -5.44 -10.25 9.93
C THR A 226 -4.80 -11.46 9.25
N LEU A 227 -3.46 -11.58 9.31
CA LEU A 227 -2.76 -12.77 8.79
C LEU A 227 -3.24 -14.06 9.45
N HIS A 228 -3.46 -14.04 10.77
CA HIS A 228 -3.94 -15.22 11.52
C HIS A 228 -5.36 -15.61 11.10
N GLU A 229 -6.25 -14.64 10.93
CA GLU A 229 -7.64 -14.83 10.49
C GLU A 229 -7.69 -15.43 9.08
N PHE A 230 -6.90 -14.90 8.16
CA PHE A 230 -6.89 -15.32 6.74
C PHE A 230 -5.74 -16.29 6.39
N LYS A 231 -5.14 -16.97 7.37
CA LYS A 231 -3.96 -17.84 7.19
C LYS A 231 -4.10 -18.87 6.06
N ASP A 232 -5.29 -19.46 5.92
CA ASP A 232 -5.53 -20.51 4.91
C ASP A 232 -5.53 -19.91 3.50
N LYS A 233 -6.09 -18.72 3.30
CA LYS A 233 -6.06 -17.99 2.03
C LYS A 233 -4.65 -17.50 1.68
N LEU A 234 -3.83 -17.15 2.67
CA LEU A 234 -2.48 -16.58 2.53
C LEU A 234 -1.36 -17.63 2.61
N LYS A 235 -1.71 -18.92 2.68
CA LYS A 235 -0.73 -20.01 2.72
C LYS A 235 0.22 -19.94 1.51
N GLY A 236 1.52 -19.98 1.80
CA GLY A 236 2.58 -19.84 0.79
C GLY A 236 2.94 -18.40 0.41
N TYR A 237 2.16 -17.40 0.82
CA TYR A 237 2.40 -15.98 0.52
C TYR A 237 2.99 -15.19 1.69
N SER A 238 2.88 -15.65 2.92
CA SER A 238 3.59 -15.08 4.08
C SER A 238 4.64 -16.05 4.61
N SER A 239 5.85 -15.52 4.87
CA SER A 239 6.94 -16.31 5.47
C SER A 239 6.65 -16.68 6.93
N LEU A 240 5.87 -15.88 7.66
CA LEU A 240 5.50 -16.17 9.05
C LEU A 240 4.68 -17.46 9.17
N LEU A 241 3.80 -17.73 8.21
CA LEU A 241 2.99 -18.96 8.21
C LEU A 241 3.83 -20.22 8.14
N LYS A 242 5.05 -20.16 7.60
CA LYS A 242 5.98 -21.30 7.58
C LYS A 242 6.47 -21.69 8.97
N TYR A 243 6.46 -20.75 9.91
CA TYR A 243 6.91 -20.95 11.29
C TYR A 243 5.77 -21.14 12.28
N ALA A 244 4.52 -21.22 11.82
CA ALA A 244 3.34 -21.41 12.70
C ALA A 244 3.40 -22.69 13.54
N TRP A 245 4.11 -23.73 13.09
CA TRP A 245 4.34 -24.95 13.84
C TRP A 245 5.17 -24.75 15.11
N LEU A 246 5.95 -23.67 15.21
CA LEU A 246 6.71 -23.29 16.43
C LEU A 246 5.83 -22.68 17.52
N LYS A 247 4.54 -22.47 17.27
CA LYS A 247 3.60 -21.84 18.23
C LYS A 247 3.66 -22.43 19.64
N PRO A 248 3.63 -23.76 19.86
CA PRO A 248 3.69 -24.31 21.21
C PRO A 248 4.98 -23.95 21.96
N LEU A 249 6.09 -23.84 21.23
CA LEU A 249 7.39 -23.49 21.77
C LEU A 249 7.54 -22.00 22.05
N LEU A 250 7.09 -21.14 21.13
CA LEU A 250 7.33 -19.70 21.16
C LEU A 250 6.30 -18.92 21.98
N LYS A 251 5.08 -19.45 22.14
CA LYS A 251 4.02 -18.80 22.91
C LYS A 251 4.42 -18.46 24.36
N PRO A 252 5.07 -19.34 25.16
CA PRO A 252 5.55 -18.98 26.49
C PRO A 252 6.56 -17.83 26.48
N PHE A 253 7.47 -17.81 25.49
CA PHE A 253 8.46 -16.72 25.37
C PHE A 253 7.81 -15.37 25.13
N TYR A 254 6.71 -15.32 24.35
CA TYR A 254 5.98 -14.08 24.16
C TYR A 254 5.51 -13.48 25.50
N TYR A 255 4.99 -14.28 26.41
CA TYR A 255 4.53 -13.79 27.71
C TYR A 255 5.66 -13.29 28.61
N ILE A 256 6.90 -13.77 28.41
CA ILE A 256 8.07 -13.36 29.20
C ILE A 256 8.72 -12.11 28.61
N ILE A 257 9.03 -12.10 27.30
CA ILE A 257 9.83 -11.07 26.66
C ILE A 257 9.05 -10.21 25.65
N GLY A 258 7.82 -10.54 25.31
CA GLY A 258 7.02 -9.83 24.30
C GLY A 258 6.80 -8.36 24.67
N LYS A 259 6.36 -8.08 25.90
CA LYS A 259 6.14 -6.71 26.39
C LYS A 259 7.42 -5.86 26.42
N PRO A 260 8.57 -6.33 26.96
CA PRO A 260 9.84 -5.62 26.86
C PRO A 260 10.26 -5.31 25.42
N ILE A 261 10.11 -6.26 24.48
CA ILE A 261 10.44 -6.03 23.07
C ILE A 261 9.48 -5.01 22.46
N ARG A 262 8.17 -5.13 22.68
CA ARG A 262 7.17 -4.16 22.22
C ARG A 262 7.50 -2.75 22.68
N ASN A 263 7.80 -2.57 23.96
CA ASN A 263 8.15 -1.27 24.54
C ASN A 263 9.44 -0.68 23.93
N ASN A 264 10.42 -1.52 23.58
CA ASN A 264 11.60 -1.05 22.86
C ASN A 264 11.24 -0.58 21.44
N LEU A 265 10.41 -1.35 20.71
CA LEU A 265 10.01 -1.03 19.33
C LEU A 265 9.12 0.22 19.26
N ALA A 266 8.25 0.41 20.25
CA ALA A 266 7.36 1.56 20.35
C ALA A 266 8.04 2.82 20.91
N GLY A 267 9.23 2.68 21.50
CA GLY A 267 9.97 3.79 22.12
C GLY A 267 10.78 4.64 21.14
N ASN A 268 11.50 5.62 21.70
CA ASN A 268 12.25 6.61 20.93
C ASN A 268 13.54 6.08 20.25
N ASN A 269 14.02 4.90 20.64
CA ASN A 269 15.23 4.27 20.08
C ASN A 269 14.97 2.79 19.76
N PRO A 270 14.13 2.48 18.76
CA PRO A 270 13.75 1.12 18.42
C PRO A 270 14.93 0.32 17.85
N LYS A 271 15.06 -0.93 18.26
CA LYS A 271 16.06 -1.85 17.71
C LYS A 271 15.45 -2.67 16.56
N LEU A 272 15.77 -2.33 15.33
CA LEU A 272 15.23 -3.00 14.15
C LEU A 272 15.45 -4.53 14.16
N SER A 273 16.54 -5.02 14.77
CA SER A 273 16.80 -6.47 14.93
C SER A 273 15.72 -7.20 15.72
N LEU A 274 15.03 -6.52 16.63
CA LEU A 274 13.94 -7.08 17.42
C LEU A 274 12.61 -7.15 16.67
N PHE A 275 12.45 -6.39 15.57
CA PHE A 275 11.18 -6.27 14.88
C PHE A 275 10.65 -7.60 14.34
N ASN A 276 11.49 -8.37 13.62
CA ASN A 276 11.08 -9.68 13.08
C ASN A 276 10.91 -10.73 14.18
N ILE A 277 11.69 -10.65 15.27
CA ILE A 277 11.53 -11.50 16.44
C ILE A 277 10.17 -11.24 17.08
N TYR A 278 9.82 -9.95 17.29
CA TYR A 278 8.54 -9.55 17.84
C TYR A 278 7.37 -10.04 16.99
N LYS A 279 7.42 -9.83 15.69
CA LYS A 279 6.38 -10.30 14.75
C LYS A 279 6.14 -11.81 14.87
N LEU A 280 7.21 -12.60 14.95
CA LEU A 280 7.10 -14.05 15.09
C LEU A 280 6.51 -14.44 16.45
N LEU A 281 7.00 -13.86 17.54
CA LEU A 281 6.50 -14.14 18.89
C LEU A 281 5.03 -13.73 19.03
N TYR A 282 4.66 -12.54 18.56
CA TYR A 282 3.28 -12.05 18.60
C TYR A 282 2.36 -12.96 17.77
N TYR A 283 2.75 -13.31 16.55
CA TYR A 283 1.96 -14.23 15.72
C TYR A 283 1.78 -15.60 16.39
N CYS A 284 2.81 -16.14 17.04
CA CYS A 284 2.72 -17.40 17.76
C CYS A 284 1.90 -17.31 19.07
N SER A 285 1.63 -16.11 19.57
CA SER A 285 0.77 -15.93 20.75
C SER A 285 -0.73 -15.98 20.43
N LEU A 286 -1.07 -15.63 19.17
CA LEU A 286 -2.43 -15.68 18.64
C LEU A 286 -2.94 -17.13 18.51
#